data_60cad6a4515cd18bd626801276ae343c
#
_entry.id   60cad6a4515cd18bd626801276ae343c
#
_cell.length_a   1.000
_cell.length_b   1.000
_cell.length_c   1.000
_cell.angle_alpha   90.00
_cell.angle_beta   90.00
_cell.angle_gamma   90.00
#
_symmetry.space_group_name_H-M   'P 1'
#
loop_
_entity.id
_entity.type
_entity.pdbx_description
1 polymer ?
#
loop_
_entity_poly.entity_id
_entity_poly.type
_entity_poly.pdbx_seq_one_letter_code
_entity_poly.pdbx_strand_id
1 'polypeptide(L)'
;ININCGLHVHIGNAFLKNGVDADEYTRQSIASFPNSLHLDHADAMDVALVKDIVWRYARQQKMISTMLANSRRQGGEGHRFCKEIDRLVNEIENANTISDLKRILASVCSDGKFSSVTLKTWRKGTIEFRQHQGTTDNLKIRRWIEFLLNIVEHSAINRVDGNGTRTIDHTT
;
A
#
# COMPACT_ATOMS: atom_id res chain seq x y z
N ILE A 1 -23.10 5.82 8.37
CA ILE A 1 -21.82 5.06 8.30
C ILE A 1 -21.78 4.12 9.49
N ASN A 2 -21.66 2.82 9.25
CA ASN A 2 -21.57 1.82 10.30
C ASN A 2 -20.12 1.30 10.46
N ILE A 3 -19.88 0.45 11.46
CA ILE A 3 -18.55 -0.10 11.77
C ILE A 3 -17.94 -0.94 10.64
N ASN A 4 -18.74 -1.42 9.71
CA ASN A 4 -18.28 -2.22 8.58
C ASN A 4 -17.78 -1.35 7.42
N CYS A 5 -18.07 -0.03 7.44
CA CYS A 5 -17.60 0.91 6.42
C CYS A 5 -16.17 1.35 6.72
N GLY A 6 -15.29 1.21 5.73
CA GLY A 6 -13.93 1.71 5.73
C GLY A 6 -13.73 2.77 4.65
N LEU A 7 -12.85 3.73 4.90
CA LEU A 7 -12.30 4.57 3.86
C LEU A 7 -11.12 3.81 3.24
N HIS A 8 -11.26 3.45 1.97
CA HIS A 8 -10.21 2.81 1.21
C HIS A 8 -9.55 3.85 0.30
N VAL A 9 -8.25 3.96 0.36
CA VAL A 9 -7.47 4.85 -0.48
C VAL A 9 -6.58 4.01 -1.38
N HIS A 10 -6.71 4.21 -2.68
CA HIS A 10 -5.86 3.60 -3.70
C HIS A 10 -4.89 4.64 -4.21
N ILE A 11 -3.60 4.38 -4.09
CA ILE A 11 -2.55 5.21 -4.67
C ILE A 11 -1.95 4.41 -5.82
N GLY A 12 -1.95 5.01 -7.01
CA GLY A 12 -1.51 4.37 -8.25
C GLY A 12 -0.48 5.21 -9.01
N ASN A 13 0.11 4.60 -10.05
CA ASN A 13 1.07 5.18 -11.00
C ASN A 13 2.38 5.73 -10.41
N ALA A 14 2.48 5.87 -9.09
CA ALA A 14 3.69 6.35 -8.41
C ALA A 14 4.77 5.27 -8.28
N PHE A 15 4.47 4.02 -8.65
CA PHE A 15 5.33 2.86 -8.34
C PHE A 15 5.92 2.20 -9.58
N LEU A 16 5.77 2.82 -10.75
CA LEU A 16 6.31 2.28 -11.99
C LEU A 16 7.83 2.47 -12.02
N LYS A 17 8.53 1.50 -12.59
CA LYS A 17 9.95 1.62 -12.86
C LYS A 17 10.22 2.82 -13.77
N ASN A 18 11.39 3.43 -13.63
CA ASN A 18 11.83 4.48 -14.55
C ASN A 18 11.80 3.97 -16.00
N GLY A 19 11.23 4.76 -16.90
CA GLY A 19 11.10 4.42 -18.32
C GLY A 19 9.81 3.69 -18.70
N VAL A 20 8.95 3.36 -17.73
CA VAL A 20 7.60 2.87 -18.04
C VAL A 20 6.69 4.09 -18.27
N ASP A 21 6.09 4.15 -19.48
CA ASP A 21 5.10 5.17 -19.79
C ASP A 21 3.81 4.90 -18.99
N ALA A 22 3.51 5.81 -18.05
CA ALA A 22 2.37 5.68 -17.16
C ALA A 22 1.03 5.74 -17.91
N ASP A 23 0.95 6.51 -18.98
CA ASP A 23 -0.28 6.65 -19.77
C ASP A 23 -0.52 5.40 -20.63
N GLU A 24 0.52 4.85 -21.22
CA GLU A 24 0.45 3.59 -21.95
C GLU A 24 0.12 2.43 -21.01
N TYR A 25 0.76 2.37 -19.83
CA TYR A 25 0.46 1.39 -18.80
C TYR A 25 -1.01 1.46 -18.36
N THR A 26 -1.53 2.68 -18.12
CA THR A 26 -2.93 2.89 -17.74
C THR A 26 -3.87 2.47 -18.86
N ARG A 27 -3.59 2.84 -20.12
CA ARG A 27 -4.38 2.43 -21.29
C ARG A 27 -4.43 0.92 -21.46
N GLN A 28 -3.30 0.24 -21.34
CA GLN A 28 -3.21 -1.22 -21.42
C GLN A 28 -3.97 -1.89 -20.27
N SER A 29 -3.88 -1.35 -19.05
CA SER A 29 -4.62 -1.86 -17.89
C SER A 29 -6.14 -1.73 -18.06
N ILE A 30 -6.61 -0.63 -18.65
CA ILE A 30 -8.03 -0.42 -18.94
C ILE A 30 -8.49 -1.30 -20.10
N ALA A 31 -7.71 -1.36 -21.17
CA ALA A 31 -8.05 -2.14 -22.37
C ALA A 31 -8.10 -3.65 -22.12
N SER A 32 -7.30 -4.13 -21.16
CA SER A 32 -7.26 -5.53 -20.77
C SER A 32 -8.35 -5.95 -19.77
N PHE A 33 -9.17 -5.02 -19.28
CA PHE A 33 -10.31 -5.30 -18.40
C PHE A 33 -11.56 -5.63 -19.25
N PRO A 34 -12.26 -6.78 -19.09
CA PRO A 34 -12.23 -7.74 -17.98
C PRO A 34 -11.35 -9.00 -18.21
N ASN A 35 -10.73 -9.16 -19.36
CA ASN A 35 -10.05 -10.39 -19.79
C ASN A 35 -8.56 -10.44 -19.47
N SER A 36 -8.04 -9.48 -18.70
CA SER A 36 -6.62 -9.37 -18.39
C SER A 36 -6.15 -10.40 -17.36
N LEU A 37 -6.11 -11.64 -17.77
CA LEU A 37 -5.50 -12.72 -16.99
C LEU A 37 -3.96 -12.66 -16.96
N HIS A 38 -3.30 -11.82 -17.77
CA HIS A 38 -1.89 -12.02 -18.08
C HIS A 38 -0.97 -10.80 -18.19
N LEU A 39 -1.39 -9.57 -17.91
CA LEU A 39 -0.37 -8.53 -17.70
C LEU A 39 0.19 -8.71 -16.30
N ASP A 40 1.36 -9.30 -16.20
CA ASP A 40 2.10 -9.37 -14.95
C ASP A 40 2.69 -7.99 -14.65
N HIS A 41 1.84 -7.11 -14.11
CA HIS A 41 2.23 -5.76 -13.72
C HIS A 41 3.38 -5.75 -12.68
N ALA A 42 3.74 -6.93 -12.12
CA ALA A 42 4.87 -7.08 -11.21
C ALA A 42 6.16 -6.57 -11.83
N ASP A 43 6.35 -6.88 -13.11
CA ASP A 43 7.59 -6.52 -13.80
C ASP A 43 7.71 -5.02 -14.09
N ALA A 44 6.59 -4.30 -14.15
CA ALA A 44 6.57 -2.87 -14.39
C ALA A 44 6.74 -2.04 -13.10
N MET A 45 6.58 -2.64 -11.92
CA MET A 45 6.65 -1.92 -10.64
C MET A 45 8.07 -1.88 -10.09
N ASP A 46 8.39 -0.77 -9.46
CA ASP A 46 9.60 -0.63 -8.63
C ASP A 46 9.39 -1.37 -7.29
N VAL A 47 9.91 -2.59 -7.22
CA VAL A 47 9.78 -3.46 -6.04
C VAL A 47 10.37 -2.79 -4.79
N ALA A 48 11.50 -2.10 -4.93
CA ALA A 48 12.17 -1.44 -3.81
C ALA A 48 11.30 -0.33 -3.24
N LEU A 49 10.68 0.48 -4.11
CA LEU A 49 9.77 1.54 -3.69
C LEU A 49 8.51 0.99 -3.02
N VAL A 50 7.85 0.00 -3.63
CA VAL A 50 6.64 -0.62 -3.07
C VAL A 50 6.95 -1.26 -1.71
N LYS A 51 8.09 -1.95 -1.60
CA LYS A 51 8.56 -2.56 -0.36
C LYS A 51 8.77 -1.50 0.74
N ASP A 52 9.47 -0.40 0.44
CA ASP A 52 9.74 0.65 1.41
C ASP A 52 8.45 1.31 1.92
N ILE A 53 7.47 1.57 1.03
CA ILE A 53 6.16 2.11 1.42
C ILE A 53 5.44 1.19 2.40
N VAL A 54 5.34 -0.11 2.06
CA VAL A 54 4.66 -1.11 2.90
C VAL A 54 5.39 -1.27 4.24
N TRP A 55 6.71 -1.30 4.22
CA TRP A 55 7.55 -1.40 5.41
C TRP A 55 7.41 -0.19 6.34
N ARG A 56 7.45 1.04 5.80
CA ARG A 56 7.24 2.26 6.60
C ARG A 56 5.86 2.29 7.22
N TYR A 57 4.84 1.91 6.46
CA TYR A 57 3.49 1.82 7.00
C TYR A 57 3.41 0.81 8.14
N ALA A 58 3.98 -0.38 7.95
CA ALA A 58 4.02 -1.44 8.98
C ALA A 58 4.73 -0.98 10.26
N ARG A 59 5.88 -0.32 10.13
CA ARG A 59 6.63 0.22 11.28
C ARG A 59 5.89 1.29 12.06
N GLN A 60 5.09 2.09 11.36
CA GLN A 60 4.32 3.17 11.98
C GLN A 60 2.92 2.74 12.42
N GLN A 61 2.53 1.50 12.18
CA GLN A 61 1.15 1.06 12.34
C GLN A 61 0.61 1.23 13.76
N LYS A 62 1.41 1.02 14.79
CA LYS A 62 0.99 1.27 16.18
C LYS A 62 0.61 2.74 16.39
N MET A 63 1.42 3.66 15.87
CA MET A 63 1.11 5.09 15.91
C MET A 63 -0.16 5.41 15.08
N ILE A 64 -0.23 4.87 13.86
CA ILE A 64 -1.41 5.02 13.00
C ILE A 64 -2.67 4.55 13.73
N SER A 65 -2.61 3.39 14.39
CA SER A 65 -3.74 2.84 15.14
C SER A 65 -4.24 3.79 16.22
N THR A 66 -3.37 4.60 16.85
CA THR A 66 -3.81 5.58 17.86
C THR A 66 -4.65 6.72 17.27
N MET A 67 -4.46 7.04 16.00
CA MET A 67 -5.20 8.10 15.30
C MET A 67 -6.57 7.64 14.75
N LEU A 68 -6.83 6.34 14.77
CA LEU A 68 -8.02 5.76 14.18
C LEU A 68 -9.08 5.44 15.23
N ALA A 69 -10.33 5.27 14.78
CA ALA A 69 -11.41 4.84 15.66
C ALA A 69 -11.12 3.46 16.28
N ASN A 70 -11.61 3.24 17.51
CA ASN A 70 -11.41 1.98 18.24
C ASN A 70 -11.87 0.74 17.44
N SER A 71 -12.92 0.87 16.60
CA SER A 71 -13.39 -0.22 15.73
C SER A 71 -12.34 -0.70 14.74
N ARG A 72 -11.33 0.12 14.39
CA ARG A 72 -10.27 -0.19 13.43
C ARG A 72 -8.97 -0.66 14.06
N ARG A 73 -8.88 -0.62 15.39
CA ARG A 73 -7.73 -1.07 16.16
C ARG A 73 -7.85 -2.56 16.49
N GLN A 74 -6.74 -3.17 16.90
CA GLN A 74 -6.73 -4.55 17.38
C GLN A 74 -7.80 -4.77 18.47
N GLY A 75 -8.61 -5.79 18.31
CA GLY A 75 -9.75 -6.08 19.20
C GLY A 75 -11.05 -5.34 18.85
N GLY A 76 -11.02 -4.35 17.96
CA GLY A 76 -12.22 -3.68 17.46
C GLY A 76 -13.00 -4.50 16.45
N GLU A 77 -14.31 -4.32 16.35
CA GLU A 77 -15.19 -5.11 15.47
C GLU A 77 -14.85 -4.97 13.98
N GLY A 78 -14.40 -3.79 13.55
CA GLY A 78 -13.97 -3.52 12.17
C GLY A 78 -12.56 -3.98 11.84
N HIS A 79 -11.76 -4.37 12.84
CA HIS A 79 -10.38 -4.83 12.66
C HIS A 79 -10.27 -6.05 11.73
N ARG A 80 -11.28 -6.91 11.69
CA ARG A 80 -11.30 -8.07 10.79
C ARG A 80 -11.16 -7.70 9.30
N PHE A 81 -11.49 -6.46 8.92
CA PHE A 81 -11.42 -5.94 7.54
C PHE A 81 -10.15 -5.15 7.23
N CYS A 82 -9.28 -4.96 8.23
CA CYS A 82 -8.05 -4.17 8.10
C CYS A 82 -6.96 -4.66 9.08
N LYS A 83 -6.66 -5.95 9.03
CA LYS A 83 -5.68 -6.62 9.89
C LYS A 83 -4.34 -5.88 9.85
N GLU A 84 -3.78 -5.65 11.02
CA GLU A 84 -2.48 -5.01 11.18
C GLU A 84 -1.35 -5.87 10.62
N ILE A 85 -0.33 -5.19 10.08
CA ILE A 85 0.85 -5.81 9.45
C ILE A 85 2.17 -5.47 10.16
N ASP A 86 2.10 -4.79 11.30
CA ASP A 86 3.28 -4.37 12.09
C ASP A 86 4.19 -5.53 12.48
N ARG A 87 3.64 -6.71 12.71
CA ARG A 87 4.39 -7.94 13.01
C ARG A 87 5.19 -8.48 11.82
N LEU A 88 4.91 -8.01 10.61
CA LEU A 88 5.52 -8.50 9.36
C LEU A 88 6.71 -7.64 8.91
N VAL A 89 7.18 -6.70 9.73
CA VAL A 89 8.23 -5.74 9.35
C VAL A 89 9.48 -6.45 8.83
N ASN A 90 9.94 -7.50 9.52
CA ASN A 90 11.15 -8.23 9.13
C ASN A 90 10.94 -9.02 7.83
N GLU A 91 9.78 -9.66 7.67
CA GLU A 91 9.44 -10.40 6.46
C GLU A 91 9.32 -9.46 5.25
N ILE A 92 8.70 -8.29 5.43
CA ILE A 92 8.58 -7.26 4.40
C ILE A 92 9.96 -6.76 3.98
N GLU A 93 10.85 -6.52 4.93
CA GLU A 93 12.22 -6.07 4.66
C GLU A 93 13.00 -7.05 3.79
N ASN A 94 12.78 -8.35 4.00
CA ASN A 94 13.45 -9.43 3.27
C ASN A 94 12.74 -9.83 1.97
N ALA A 95 11.62 -9.21 1.61
CA ALA A 95 10.95 -9.49 0.35
C ALA A 95 11.78 -9.02 -0.85
N ASN A 96 11.90 -9.87 -1.88
CA ASN A 96 12.67 -9.56 -3.08
C ASN A 96 11.78 -9.31 -4.32
N THR A 97 10.51 -9.69 -4.24
CA THR A 97 9.56 -9.56 -5.35
C THR A 97 8.21 -9.03 -4.87
N ILE A 98 7.42 -8.50 -5.79
CA ILE A 98 6.01 -8.15 -5.49
C ILE A 98 5.21 -9.39 -5.07
N SER A 99 5.52 -10.55 -5.62
CA SER A 99 4.87 -11.81 -5.24
C SER A 99 5.19 -12.20 -3.80
N ASP A 100 6.43 -11.96 -3.32
CA ASP A 100 6.77 -12.14 -1.91
C ASP A 100 5.97 -11.22 -1.01
N LEU A 101 5.91 -9.93 -1.36
CA LEU A 101 5.12 -8.95 -0.59
C LEU A 101 3.63 -9.36 -0.51
N LYS A 102 3.05 -9.80 -1.62
CA LYS A 102 1.68 -10.31 -1.64
C LYS A 102 1.48 -11.49 -0.71
N ARG A 103 2.38 -12.47 -0.77
CA ARG A 103 2.34 -13.67 0.07
C ARG A 103 2.47 -13.30 1.56
N ILE A 104 3.40 -12.40 1.89
CA ILE A 104 3.61 -11.90 3.25
C ILE A 104 2.37 -11.20 3.76
N LEU A 105 1.81 -10.25 3.00
CA LEU A 105 0.59 -9.54 3.38
C LEU A 105 -0.64 -10.46 3.49
N ALA A 106 -0.67 -11.55 2.71
CA ALA A 106 -1.72 -12.56 2.80
C ALA A 106 -1.67 -13.36 4.10
N SER A 107 -0.52 -13.42 4.79
CA SER A 107 -0.37 -14.21 6.02
C SER A 107 -1.18 -13.67 7.22
N VAL A 108 -1.60 -12.40 7.19
CA VAL A 108 -2.43 -11.83 8.27
C VAL A 108 -3.93 -12.16 8.14
N CYS A 109 -4.35 -12.63 6.96
CA CYS A 109 -5.73 -13.03 6.68
C CYS A 109 -5.73 -14.02 5.52
N SER A 110 -6.76 -14.88 5.48
CA SER A 110 -6.84 -16.05 4.58
C SER A 110 -6.63 -15.76 3.09
N ASP A 111 -6.76 -14.51 2.64
CA ASP A 111 -6.63 -14.15 1.23
C ASP A 111 -5.88 -12.84 0.96
N GLY A 112 -5.30 -12.21 1.99
CA GLY A 112 -4.60 -10.92 1.91
C GLY A 112 -5.50 -9.71 1.63
N LYS A 113 -6.81 -9.94 1.43
CA LYS A 113 -7.76 -8.86 1.10
C LYS A 113 -8.02 -7.93 2.27
N PHE A 114 -7.94 -8.46 3.48
CA PHE A 114 -8.32 -7.76 4.71
C PHE A 114 -7.11 -7.30 5.53
N SER A 115 -5.93 -7.18 4.95
CA SER A 115 -4.80 -6.48 5.56
C SER A 115 -5.00 -4.97 5.52
N SER A 116 -4.38 -4.24 6.42
CA SER A 116 -4.43 -2.77 6.48
C SER A 116 -3.85 -2.11 5.24
N VAL A 117 -2.88 -2.78 4.61
CA VAL A 117 -2.35 -2.48 3.27
C VAL A 117 -2.47 -3.72 2.43
N THR A 118 -2.96 -3.61 1.21
CA THR A 118 -3.04 -4.74 0.28
C THR A 118 -2.55 -4.38 -1.11
N LEU A 119 -1.89 -5.35 -1.73
CA LEU A 119 -1.48 -5.32 -3.12
C LEU A 119 -2.43 -6.17 -4.00
N LYS A 120 -3.57 -6.62 -3.47
CA LYS A 120 -4.50 -7.48 -4.21
C LYS A 120 -5.21 -6.74 -5.35
N THR A 121 -5.40 -5.44 -5.19
CA THR A 121 -5.98 -4.55 -6.22
C THR A 121 -4.96 -4.10 -7.26
N TRP A 122 -3.78 -4.60 -7.18
CA TRP A 122 -2.64 -4.23 -7.97
C TRP A 122 -2.78 -4.55 -9.49
N ARG A 123 -3.77 -5.33 -9.91
CA ARG A 123 -4.19 -5.38 -11.33
C ARG A 123 -4.50 -4.00 -11.90
N LYS A 124 -4.74 -3.02 -11.01
CA LYS A 124 -4.92 -1.60 -11.32
C LYS A 124 -3.65 -0.78 -11.10
N GLY A 125 -2.50 -1.41 -10.79
CA GLY A 125 -1.28 -0.70 -10.46
C GLY A 125 -1.37 0.15 -9.20
N THR A 126 -2.17 -0.25 -8.20
CA THR A 126 -2.40 0.55 -7.00
C THR A 126 -2.03 -0.20 -5.72
N ILE A 127 -1.55 0.53 -4.72
CA ILE A 127 -1.51 0.08 -3.33
C ILE A 127 -2.80 0.56 -2.67
N GLU A 128 -3.54 -0.33 -2.00
CA GLU A 128 -4.75 0.00 -1.28
C GLU A 128 -4.48 0.06 0.22
N PHE A 129 -4.83 1.20 0.85
CA PHE A 129 -4.79 1.41 2.29
C PHE A 129 -6.22 1.35 2.84
N ARG A 130 -6.46 0.46 3.83
CA ARG A 130 -7.81 0.07 4.27
C ARG A 130 -8.11 0.36 5.74
N GLN A 131 -7.14 0.87 6.50
CA GLN A 131 -7.27 0.92 7.97
C GLN A 131 -8.19 2.03 8.47
N HIS A 132 -8.39 3.12 7.72
CA HIS A 132 -9.21 4.23 8.19
C HIS A 132 -10.69 3.84 8.27
N GLN A 133 -11.38 4.34 9.31
CA GLN A 133 -12.84 4.20 9.42
C GLN A 133 -13.55 4.97 8.31
N GLY A 134 -14.76 4.52 7.96
CA GLY A 134 -15.63 5.29 7.07
C GLY A 134 -15.98 6.64 7.69
N THR A 135 -15.93 7.69 6.90
CA THR A 135 -16.25 9.06 7.31
C THR A 135 -16.77 9.88 6.13
N THR A 136 -17.64 10.84 6.40
CA THR A 136 -18.07 11.88 5.47
C THR A 136 -17.42 13.23 5.76
N ASP A 137 -16.59 13.31 6.79
CA ASP A 137 -15.83 14.49 7.14
C ASP A 137 -14.67 14.66 6.13
N ASN A 138 -14.80 15.68 5.28
CA ASN A 138 -13.86 15.96 4.21
C ASN A 138 -12.45 16.29 4.73
N LEU A 139 -12.35 16.92 5.91
CA LEU A 139 -11.07 17.26 6.51
C LEU A 139 -10.33 16.00 6.98
N LYS A 140 -11.04 15.04 7.57
CA LYS A 140 -10.45 13.74 7.95
C LYS A 140 -10.02 12.95 6.72
N ILE A 141 -10.86 12.93 5.66
CA ILE A 141 -10.52 12.27 4.39
C ILE A 141 -9.24 12.88 3.81
N ARG A 142 -9.20 14.22 3.69
CA ARG A 142 -8.05 14.93 3.14
C ARG A 142 -6.78 14.67 3.93
N ARG A 143 -6.81 14.83 5.25
CA ARG A 143 -5.64 14.59 6.11
C ARG A 143 -5.14 13.15 6.03
N TRP A 144 -6.06 12.19 5.90
CA TRP A 144 -5.67 10.80 5.72
C TRP A 144 -4.98 10.56 4.39
N ILE A 145 -5.48 11.14 3.31
CA ILE A 145 -4.86 11.06 1.99
C ILE A 145 -3.47 11.74 2.01
N GLU A 146 -3.38 12.95 2.56
CA GLU A 146 -2.11 13.68 2.70
C GLU A 146 -1.07 12.88 3.50
N PHE A 147 -1.49 12.26 4.60
CA PHE A 147 -0.62 11.38 5.39
C PHE A 147 -0.08 10.19 4.56
N LEU A 148 -0.93 9.53 3.79
CA LEU A 148 -0.52 8.42 2.94
C LEU A 148 0.39 8.86 1.79
N LEU A 149 0.11 10.00 1.17
CA LEU A 149 0.97 10.58 0.13
C LEU A 149 2.34 10.94 0.69
N ASN A 150 2.42 11.49 1.90
CA ASN A 150 3.70 11.77 2.56
C ASN A 150 4.53 10.50 2.79
N ILE A 151 3.90 9.36 3.13
CA ILE A 151 4.63 8.08 3.22
C ILE A 151 5.21 7.70 1.85
N VAL A 152 4.41 7.81 0.79
CA VAL A 152 4.82 7.46 -0.58
C VAL A 152 5.95 8.38 -1.05
N GLU A 153 5.80 9.69 -0.89
CA GLU A 153 6.79 10.69 -1.27
C GLU A 153 8.12 10.48 -0.52
N HIS A 154 8.02 10.29 0.80
CA HIS A 154 9.21 10.01 1.61
C HIS A 154 9.92 8.71 1.20
N SER A 155 9.15 7.69 0.81
CA SER A 155 9.73 6.44 0.27
C SER A 155 10.36 6.65 -1.10
N ALA A 156 9.80 7.52 -1.95
CA ALA A 156 10.36 7.83 -3.25
C ALA A 156 11.71 8.58 -3.15
N ILE A 157 11.79 9.54 -2.21
CA ILE A 157 13.01 10.35 -1.97
C ILE A 157 14.10 9.52 -1.27
N ASN A 158 13.72 8.69 -0.30
CA ASN A 158 14.67 8.00 0.59
C ASN A 158 14.74 6.49 0.32
N ARG A 159 14.42 6.05 -0.88
CA ARG A 159 14.48 4.62 -1.16
C ARG A 159 15.88 4.06 -1.00
N VAL A 160 15.94 2.90 -0.37
CA VAL A 160 17.14 2.10 -0.28
C VAL A 160 17.29 1.36 -1.59
N ASP A 161 18.36 1.61 -2.34
CA ASP A 161 18.68 0.80 -3.53
C ASP A 161 18.92 -0.68 -3.14
N GLY A 162 18.91 -1.57 -4.13
CA GLY A 162 19.08 -3.00 -3.90
C GLY A 162 20.41 -3.40 -3.23
N ASN A 163 21.31 -2.45 -3.00
CA ASN A 163 22.61 -2.62 -2.33
C ASN A 163 22.62 -2.10 -0.88
N GLY A 164 21.46 -1.67 -0.37
CA GLY A 164 21.36 -1.13 0.99
C GLY A 164 21.86 0.31 1.15
N THR A 165 22.20 0.98 0.05
CA THR A 165 22.63 2.38 0.05
C THR A 165 21.40 3.29 -0.04
N ARG A 166 21.23 4.18 0.93
CA ARG A 166 20.20 5.22 0.87
C ARG A 166 20.64 6.32 -0.11
N THR A 167 19.98 6.41 -1.24
CA THR A 167 20.13 7.57 -2.11
C THR A 167 19.28 8.69 -1.53
N ILE A 168 19.93 9.63 -0.82
CA ILE A 168 19.28 10.88 -0.43
C ILE A 168 19.45 11.81 -1.63
N ASP A 169 18.37 12.01 -2.38
CA ASP A 169 18.38 13.03 -3.43
C ASP A 169 18.21 14.40 -2.76
N HIS A 170 19.29 15.17 -2.72
CA HIS A 170 19.34 16.53 -2.16
C HIS A 170 19.00 17.62 -3.19
N THR A 171 18.46 17.26 -4.35
CA THR A 171 18.05 18.22 -5.38
C THR A 171 16.62 18.68 -5.19
N THR A 172 16.39 19.57 -4.23
CA THR A 172 15.30 20.54 -4.20
C THR A 172 15.77 21.81 -3.54
#